data_659bd11aff14f943157e7d923a6ba81d
#
_entry.id   659bd11aff14f943157e7d923a6ba81d
#
_cell.length_a   1.000
_cell.length_b   1.000
_cell.length_c   1.000
_cell.angle_alpha   90.00
_cell.angle_beta   90.00
_cell.angle_gamma   90.00
#
_symmetry.space_group_name_H-M   'P 1'
#
loop_
_entity.id
_entity.type
_entity.pdbx_description
1 polymer ?
#
loop_
_entity_poly.entity_id
_entity_poly.type
_entity_poly.pdbx_seq_one_letter_code
_entity_poly.pdbx_strand_id
1 'polypeptide(L)'
;MKKIFLCALAAAALTTACNKAEVIDVVGTPAIQFENAFVNNATRAEDPSTTTASIEKFSVWGYMDNRTGEIFTEEIVSKTGSDWTYANTQYWLPKHTYYFAALSATYNENALKDVTVTPNRDANAGHYGLGVVGFVNADGTNDLLYASAMQDVAEGADLAQLPKVGFSFSHLLSKVKFTFTNGFENANSTLKITGLTMTAPESGTIDLNVENWWDNDDWKLGQDEVTLAFGNVNNGEEIASTTSVESDNERLTIPAAATQEYVVTFHVQLYNGDVLAVENDITTKISGVTLDMGKAYNFKAVINASNIMGPDQDLYPIEFEVIEVKEWVDVENVPTNLDGVKVEAKESFTLVGNATAVNTVNVAGSFDGAGNTIAVENPSADFVSGNMFKFIELNGADVTLKNVTVDGKDAVSGEYGVRNIVITGAGKYLIDNVKSINATYPLHVSTTADVELTVVNSTMEGWLSYNSGTTATFENVAFTTKTYGRFRPYGTTTLTNCSFDSGYFIDLGHLAAGEKVTFVNCTYNGAALTEANLTDAAAGTYEIK
;
A
#
# COMPACT_ATOMS: atom_id res chain seq x y z
N MET A 1 -39.70 -14.50 61.59
CA MET A 1 -41.13 -14.01 61.48
C MET A 1 -41.19 -13.04 60.32
N LYS A 2 -41.88 -13.47 59.28
CA LYS A 2 -42.95 -12.76 58.54
C LYS A 2 -42.52 -11.41 57.90
N LYS A 3 -42.78 -11.06 56.66
CA LYS A 3 -43.68 -11.53 55.54
C LYS A 3 -43.28 -10.79 54.30
N ILE A 4 -43.19 -11.43 53.22
CA ILE A 4 -43.81 -11.30 51.89
C ILE A 4 -44.73 -10.06 51.73
N PHE A 5 -44.50 -9.25 50.66
CA PHE A 5 -45.59 -8.80 49.83
C PHE A 5 -45.10 -8.56 48.36
N LEU A 6 -45.79 -9.24 47.51
CA LEU A 6 -45.79 -9.22 46.05
C LEU A 6 -46.76 -8.11 45.60
N CYS A 7 -46.42 -7.32 44.61
CA CYS A 7 -47.40 -6.67 43.74
C CYS A 7 -46.87 -6.54 42.32
N ALA A 8 -47.48 -7.30 41.47
CA ALA A 8 -47.40 -7.16 40.03
C ALA A 8 -48.26 -5.97 39.56
N LEU A 9 -47.77 -5.21 38.61
CA LEU A 9 -48.64 -4.46 37.71
C LEU A 9 -48.02 -4.49 36.28
N ALA A 10 -48.77 -5.12 35.40
CA ALA A 10 -48.53 -5.15 33.99
C ALA A 10 -48.86 -3.78 33.36
N ALA A 11 -47.98 -3.24 32.55
CA ALA A 11 -48.30 -2.25 31.55
C ALA A 11 -47.62 -2.65 30.26
N ALA A 12 -48.40 -3.07 29.30
CA ALA A 12 -47.99 -3.35 27.95
C ALA A 12 -47.57 -2.05 27.26
N ALA A 13 -46.32 -1.93 26.87
CA ALA A 13 -45.88 -0.98 25.87
C ALA A 13 -45.23 -1.76 24.76
N LEU A 14 -45.81 -1.65 23.58
CA LEU A 14 -45.24 -2.12 22.31
C LEU A 14 -43.88 -1.41 22.10
N THR A 15 -42.83 -2.13 22.28
CA THR A 15 -41.50 -1.70 21.84
C THR A 15 -41.19 -2.45 20.59
N THR A 16 -41.04 -1.71 19.51
CA THR A 16 -40.34 -2.13 18.29
C THR A 16 -39.00 -2.76 18.69
N ALA A 17 -38.84 -4.03 18.37
CA ALA A 17 -37.65 -4.77 18.62
C ALA A 17 -36.53 -4.23 17.73
N CYS A 18 -35.69 -3.35 18.27
CA CYS A 18 -34.31 -3.28 17.84
C CYS A 18 -33.63 -4.53 18.41
N ASN A 19 -33.22 -5.44 17.54
CA ASN A 19 -32.30 -6.52 17.92
C ASN A 19 -30.93 -5.91 18.26
N LYS A 20 -30.79 -5.41 19.48
CA LYS A 20 -29.45 -5.29 20.08
C LYS A 20 -29.04 -6.72 20.44
N ALA A 21 -27.94 -7.18 19.86
CA ALA A 21 -27.26 -8.36 20.37
C ALA A 21 -27.10 -8.18 21.89
N GLU A 22 -27.60 -9.13 22.68
CA GLU A 22 -27.38 -9.12 24.12
C GLU A 22 -25.87 -9.16 24.35
N VAL A 23 -25.36 -8.11 25.00
CA VAL A 23 -24.01 -8.10 25.52
C VAL A 23 -23.98 -9.15 26.63
N ILE A 24 -23.55 -10.35 26.31
CA ILE A 24 -23.19 -11.34 27.31
C ILE A 24 -21.86 -10.85 27.88
N ASP A 25 -21.91 -10.29 29.07
CA ASP A 25 -20.72 -9.92 29.84
C ASP A 25 -20.03 -11.24 30.29
N VAL A 26 -19.31 -11.86 29.35
CA VAL A 26 -18.53 -13.08 29.60
C VAL A 26 -17.22 -12.63 30.21
N VAL A 27 -17.13 -12.69 31.50
CA VAL A 27 -15.92 -12.43 32.28
C VAL A 27 -14.77 -13.27 31.68
N GLY A 28 -13.83 -12.59 31.00
CA GLY A 28 -12.66 -13.22 30.40
C GLY A 28 -12.64 -13.30 28.87
N THR A 29 -13.67 -12.86 28.16
CA THR A 29 -13.64 -12.77 26.69
C THR A 29 -12.89 -11.51 26.29
N PRO A 30 -11.83 -11.59 25.45
CA PRO A 30 -11.08 -10.41 25.03
C PRO A 30 -11.91 -9.53 24.11
N ALA A 31 -11.80 -8.22 24.32
CA ALA A 31 -12.41 -7.22 23.47
C ALA A 31 -11.79 -7.23 22.06
N ILE A 32 -12.59 -6.90 21.06
CA ILE A 32 -12.09 -6.59 19.72
C ILE A 32 -11.24 -5.33 19.86
N GLN A 33 -10.00 -5.38 19.46
CA GLN A 33 -9.06 -4.26 19.51
C GLN A 33 -8.64 -3.87 18.10
N PHE A 34 -8.35 -2.59 17.92
CA PHE A 34 -7.83 -2.06 16.67
C PHE A 34 -6.36 -1.69 16.82
N GLU A 35 -5.61 -1.80 15.73
CA GLU A 35 -4.22 -1.36 15.65
C GLU A 35 -3.85 -0.93 14.23
N ASN A 36 -2.72 -0.24 14.09
CA ASN A 36 -2.06 0.03 12.80
C ASN A 36 -3.00 0.56 11.71
N ALA A 37 -3.83 1.56 12.04
CA ALA A 37 -4.52 2.30 11.00
C ALA A 37 -3.50 3.15 10.23
N PHE A 38 -3.22 2.79 8.99
CA PHE A 38 -2.31 3.50 8.11
C PHE A 38 -2.89 3.58 6.70
N VAL A 39 -2.40 4.52 5.89
CA VAL A 39 -2.81 4.65 4.51
C VAL A 39 -1.93 3.75 3.65
N ASN A 40 -2.55 2.80 2.95
CA ASN A 40 -1.85 1.93 2.03
C ASN A 40 -1.55 2.68 0.74
N ASN A 41 -0.29 2.62 0.33
CA ASN A 41 0.19 3.30 -0.85
C ASN A 41 0.79 2.30 -1.81
N ALA A 42 0.06 2.02 -2.86
CA ALA A 42 0.58 1.28 -4.00
C ALA A 42 1.52 2.19 -4.80
N THR A 43 2.80 1.88 -4.74
CA THR A 43 3.91 2.29 -5.61
C THR A 43 4.42 3.73 -5.64
N ARG A 44 5.67 3.85 -5.21
CA ARG A 44 6.71 4.84 -5.53
C ARG A 44 6.62 6.23 -4.92
N ALA A 45 7.37 6.39 -3.82
CA ALA A 45 7.75 7.66 -3.26
C ALA A 45 8.89 8.30 -4.07
N GLU A 46 8.71 9.55 -4.46
CA GLU A 46 9.76 10.56 -4.56
C GLU A 46 9.15 11.96 -4.45
N ASP A 47 8.57 12.30 -3.30
CA ASP A 47 8.45 13.70 -2.89
C ASP A 47 8.32 13.79 -1.36
N PRO A 48 9.35 14.30 -0.65
CA PRO A 48 9.31 14.45 0.81
C PRO A 48 8.52 15.68 1.29
N SER A 49 7.80 16.37 0.43
CA SER A 49 7.16 17.65 0.76
C SER A 49 5.69 17.58 1.19
N THR A 50 5.05 16.43 1.12
CA THR A 50 3.66 16.28 1.58
C THR A 50 3.62 15.69 2.99
N THR A 51 3.55 16.56 3.98
CA THR A 51 3.19 16.17 5.35
C THR A 51 1.70 15.86 5.40
N THR A 52 1.35 14.58 5.38
CA THR A 52 0.01 14.14 5.72
C THR A 52 -0.08 13.88 7.20
N ALA A 53 -1.09 14.44 7.83
CA ALA A 53 -1.40 14.16 9.22
C ALA A 53 -1.71 12.66 9.38
N SER A 54 -1.20 12.03 10.43
CA SER A 54 -1.50 10.64 10.77
C SER A 54 -3.00 10.47 11.02
N ILE A 55 -3.58 9.35 10.57
CA ILE A 55 -4.97 9.03 10.93
C ILE A 55 -5.07 8.97 12.45
N GLU A 56 -5.90 9.83 13.02
CA GLU A 56 -6.17 9.86 14.46
C GLU A 56 -7.56 9.34 14.82
N LYS A 57 -8.46 9.31 13.84
CA LYS A 57 -9.83 8.82 13.99
C LYS A 57 -10.33 8.18 12.70
N PHE A 58 -11.15 7.17 12.86
CA PHE A 58 -11.95 6.59 11.78
C PHE A 58 -13.28 6.08 12.33
N SER A 59 -14.28 5.95 11.48
CA SER A 59 -15.53 5.26 11.79
C SER A 59 -15.46 3.83 11.27
N VAL A 60 -15.95 2.88 12.07
CA VAL A 60 -15.95 1.45 11.71
C VAL A 60 -17.37 0.88 11.72
N TRP A 61 -17.64 0.06 10.73
CA TRP A 61 -18.79 -0.84 10.65
C TRP A 61 -18.26 -2.28 10.76
N GLY A 62 -18.96 -3.11 11.51
CA GLY A 62 -18.55 -4.49 11.72
C GLY A 62 -19.74 -5.44 11.69
N TYR A 63 -19.55 -6.60 11.06
CA TYR A 63 -20.56 -7.62 10.87
C TYR A 63 -20.00 -9.01 11.15
N MET A 64 -20.87 -9.90 11.65
CA MET A 64 -20.58 -11.34 11.77
C MET A 64 -21.34 -12.12 10.70
N ASP A 65 -20.76 -13.20 10.19
CA ASP A 65 -21.41 -14.24 9.41
C ASP A 65 -22.32 -13.73 8.28
N ASN A 66 -21.75 -13.41 7.15
CA ASN A 66 -22.50 -12.92 6.00
C ASN A 66 -23.42 -11.72 6.33
N ARG A 67 -22.95 -10.84 7.23
CA ARG A 67 -23.67 -9.61 7.64
C ARG A 67 -24.96 -9.82 8.42
N THR A 68 -25.22 -10.99 8.98
CA THR A 68 -26.42 -11.26 9.74
C THR A 68 -26.35 -10.71 11.16
N GLY A 69 -25.15 -10.53 11.72
CA GLY A 69 -24.91 -9.96 13.04
C GLY A 69 -24.14 -8.65 12.95
N GLU A 70 -24.78 -7.53 13.21
CA GLU A 70 -24.13 -6.22 13.28
C GLU A 70 -23.45 -6.05 14.64
N ILE A 71 -22.16 -5.73 14.65
CA ILE A 71 -21.37 -5.52 15.85
C ILE A 71 -20.90 -4.07 16.01
N PHE A 72 -20.65 -3.38 14.90
CA PHE A 72 -20.35 -1.95 14.89
C PHE A 72 -21.22 -1.24 13.85
N THR A 73 -21.74 -0.07 14.22
CA THR A 73 -22.50 0.82 13.34
C THR A 73 -21.96 2.22 13.50
N GLU A 74 -21.07 2.61 12.58
CA GLU A 74 -20.43 3.93 12.63
C GLU A 74 -19.76 4.22 13.99
N GLU A 75 -19.12 3.21 14.57
CA GLU A 75 -18.39 3.38 15.83
C GLU A 75 -17.12 4.19 15.59
N ILE A 76 -16.96 5.28 16.35
CA ILE A 76 -15.77 6.13 16.24
C ILE A 76 -14.62 5.50 17.01
N VAL A 77 -13.55 5.19 16.31
CA VAL A 77 -12.30 4.71 16.87
C VAL A 77 -11.29 5.85 16.86
N SER A 78 -10.69 6.15 18.00
CA SER A 78 -9.76 7.28 18.17
C SER A 78 -8.44 6.80 18.74
N LYS A 79 -7.34 7.40 18.27
CA LYS A 79 -5.98 7.14 18.75
C LYS A 79 -5.73 7.91 20.05
N THR A 80 -5.26 7.22 21.07
CA THR A 80 -4.87 7.81 22.36
C THR A 80 -3.46 7.29 22.72
N GLY A 81 -2.46 8.09 22.48
CA GLY A 81 -1.06 7.62 22.57
C GLY A 81 -0.77 6.58 21.50
N SER A 82 -0.41 5.37 21.90
CA SER A 82 -0.20 4.21 21.01
C SER A 82 -1.48 3.38 20.80
N ASP A 83 -2.54 3.63 21.57
CA ASP A 83 -3.71 2.76 21.59
C ASP A 83 -4.88 3.35 20.80
N TRP A 84 -5.63 2.47 20.14
CA TRP A 84 -6.89 2.79 19.49
C TRP A 84 -8.04 2.42 20.41
N THR A 85 -8.91 3.38 20.71
CA THR A 85 -10.00 3.23 21.67
C THR A 85 -11.35 3.62 21.07
N TYR A 86 -12.41 2.99 21.53
CA TYR A 86 -13.81 3.25 21.13
C TYR A 86 -14.76 3.05 22.32
N ALA A 87 -15.99 3.56 22.22
CA ALA A 87 -16.89 3.65 23.37
C ALA A 87 -17.65 2.35 23.66
N ASN A 88 -18.16 1.67 22.62
CA ASN A 88 -19.06 0.53 22.77
C ASN A 88 -18.30 -0.80 22.60
N THR A 89 -17.60 -1.23 23.64
CA THR A 89 -16.74 -2.41 23.61
C THR A 89 -17.47 -3.65 23.09
N GLN A 90 -16.91 -4.27 22.05
CA GLN A 90 -17.36 -5.52 21.45
C GLN A 90 -16.35 -6.62 21.72
N TYR A 91 -16.81 -7.89 21.71
CA TYR A 91 -16.01 -9.05 22.08
C TYR A 91 -15.99 -10.10 20.97
N TRP A 92 -14.89 -10.81 20.86
CA TRP A 92 -14.78 -11.95 19.95
C TRP A 92 -15.68 -13.11 20.41
N LEU A 93 -16.37 -13.75 19.47
CA LEU A 93 -17.09 -15.00 19.68
C LEU A 93 -16.49 -16.08 18.77
N PRO A 94 -16.27 -17.32 19.25
CA PRO A 94 -15.77 -18.40 18.41
C PRO A 94 -16.81 -18.88 17.39
N LYS A 95 -16.37 -19.49 16.30
CA LYS A 95 -17.18 -19.99 15.17
C LYS A 95 -17.83 -18.89 14.31
N HIS A 96 -17.26 -17.70 14.29
CA HIS A 96 -17.76 -16.60 13.50
C HIS A 96 -16.65 -16.02 12.63
N THR A 97 -17.02 -15.58 11.42
CA THR A 97 -16.18 -14.75 10.59
C THR A 97 -16.63 -13.30 10.72
N TYR A 98 -15.69 -12.43 11.02
CA TYR A 98 -15.91 -11.01 11.23
C TYR A 98 -15.45 -10.23 10.01
N TYR A 99 -16.25 -9.26 9.61
CA TYR A 99 -15.98 -8.37 8.50
C TYR A 99 -16.06 -6.94 9.00
N PHE A 100 -15.05 -6.16 8.69
CA PHE A 100 -14.94 -4.77 9.09
C PHE A 100 -14.76 -3.88 7.88
N ALA A 101 -15.41 -2.72 7.89
CA ALA A 101 -15.20 -1.65 6.96
C ALA A 101 -14.95 -0.35 7.74
N ALA A 102 -13.99 0.44 7.32
CA ALA A 102 -13.62 1.67 7.99
C ALA A 102 -13.52 2.83 7.00
N LEU A 103 -13.98 4.00 7.41
CA LEU A 103 -13.86 5.26 6.68
C LEU A 103 -13.20 6.33 7.54
N SER A 104 -12.35 7.15 6.91
CA SER A 104 -11.87 8.40 7.47
C SER A 104 -11.95 9.49 6.41
N ALA A 105 -12.53 10.65 6.75
CA ALA A 105 -12.67 11.79 5.83
C ALA A 105 -11.87 13.01 6.27
N THR A 106 -11.44 13.06 7.53
CA THR A 106 -10.52 14.08 8.04
C THR A 106 -9.57 13.47 9.04
N TYR A 107 -8.37 14.01 9.12
CA TYR A 107 -7.38 13.48 10.05
C TYR A 107 -7.64 13.83 11.51
N ASN A 108 -8.31 14.94 11.83
CA ASN A 108 -8.24 15.51 13.18
C ASN A 108 -9.53 15.78 13.94
N GLU A 109 -10.67 16.04 13.31
CA GLU A 109 -11.86 16.50 14.08
C GLU A 109 -13.02 15.51 14.08
N ASN A 110 -13.52 15.17 12.91
CA ASN A 110 -14.61 14.22 12.75
C ASN A 110 -14.16 13.11 11.82
N ALA A 111 -14.46 11.87 12.15
CA ALA A 111 -14.12 10.74 11.27
C ALA A 111 -14.83 10.84 9.90
N LEU A 112 -16.00 11.48 9.83
CA LEU A 112 -16.81 11.61 8.62
C LEU A 112 -17.30 13.05 8.45
N LYS A 113 -16.45 13.94 7.93
CA LYS A 113 -16.87 15.27 7.52
C LYS A 113 -17.28 15.24 6.04
N ASP A 114 -18.43 15.84 5.72
CA ASP A 114 -18.95 15.94 4.34
C ASP A 114 -19.18 14.57 3.66
N VAL A 115 -19.40 13.52 4.48
CA VAL A 115 -19.62 12.14 4.04
C VAL A 115 -20.99 11.65 4.48
N THR A 116 -21.68 10.94 3.60
CA THR A 116 -22.89 10.18 3.92
C THR A 116 -22.67 8.72 3.62
N VAL A 117 -23.15 7.84 4.49
CA VAL A 117 -23.04 6.40 4.30
C VAL A 117 -24.44 5.79 4.27
N THR A 118 -24.72 5.04 3.19
CA THR A 118 -25.92 4.20 3.09
C THR A 118 -25.49 2.75 3.12
N PRO A 119 -25.47 2.11 4.32
CA PRO A 119 -24.98 0.75 4.45
C PRO A 119 -25.83 -0.22 3.62
N ASN A 120 -25.20 -1.06 2.84
CA ASN A 120 -25.87 -2.17 2.18
C ASN A 120 -25.61 -3.46 2.95
N ARG A 121 -26.67 -4.05 3.47
CA ARG A 121 -26.65 -5.27 4.29
C ARG A 121 -27.17 -6.48 3.51
N ASP A 122 -27.16 -6.44 2.19
CA ASP A 122 -27.58 -7.58 1.38
C ASP A 122 -26.58 -8.74 1.56
N ALA A 123 -27.01 -9.79 2.22
CA ALA A 123 -26.21 -10.99 2.45
C ALA A 123 -25.81 -11.71 1.14
N ASN A 124 -26.47 -11.39 0.02
CA ASN A 124 -26.17 -11.96 -1.29
C ASN A 124 -25.19 -11.11 -2.11
N ALA A 125 -24.85 -9.89 -1.65
CA ALA A 125 -23.77 -9.14 -2.26
C ALA A 125 -22.46 -9.88 -1.96
N GLY A 126 -21.77 -10.35 -2.99
CA GLY A 126 -20.60 -11.21 -2.89
C GLY A 126 -19.39 -10.56 -2.19
N HIS A 127 -19.51 -9.33 -1.70
CA HIS A 127 -18.46 -8.56 -1.08
C HIS A 127 -18.92 -7.90 0.23
N TYR A 128 -18.00 -7.77 1.19
CA TYR A 128 -18.27 -7.26 2.54
C TYR A 128 -17.95 -5.76 2.65
N GLY A 129 -18.28 -5.00 1.62
CA GLY A 129 -18.08 -3.57 1.62
C GLY A 129 -19.09 -2.82 2.51
N LEU A 130 -18.92 -1.51 2.57
CA LEU A 130 -19.69 -0.63 3.43
C LEU A 130 -21.08 -0.30 2.85
N GLY A 131 -21.21 -0.26 1.54
CA GLY A 131 -22.37 0.26 0.83
C GLY A 131 -22.05 1.51 0.03
N VAL A 132 -23.09 2.30 -0.28
CA VAL A 132 -22.92 3.54 -1.03
C VAL A 132 -22.44 4.65 -0.11
N VAL A 133 -21.31 5.25 -0.46
CA VAL A 133 -20.72 6.40 0.23
C VAL A 133 -20.87 7.62 -0.66
N GLY A 134 -21.51 8.67 -0.14
CA GLY A 134 -21.59 9.99 -0.76
C GLY A 134 -20.56 10.94 -0.14
N PHE A 135 -19.89 11.72 -0.97
CA PHE A 135 -18.88 12.69 -0.56
C PHE A 135 -19.14 14.06 -1.20
N VAL A 136 -18.95 15.13 -0.42
CA VAL A 136 -18.98 16.52 -0.88
C VAL A 136 -17.59 17.12 -0.78
N ASN A 137 -17.04 17.49 -1.93
CA ASN A 137 -15.72 18.11 -2.06
C ASN A 137 -15.86 19.64 -1.97
N ALA A 138 -15.91 20.19 -0.78
CA ALA A 138 -16.19 21.61 -0.58
C ALA A 138 -15.06 22.54 -1.04
N ASP A 139 -13.79 22.14 -0.86
CA ASP A 139 -12.62 22.98 -1.14
C ASP A 139 -11.35 22.20 -1.58
N GLY A 140 -11.46 20.91 -1.71
CA GLY A 140 -10.35 20.02 -2.07
C GLY A 140 -9.32 19.78 -0.95
N THR A 141 -9.69 20.00 0.31
CA THR A 141 -8.79 19.79 1.45
C THR A 141 -9.13 18.55 2.28
N ASN A 142 -10.36 18.07 2.20
CA ASN A 142 -10.79 16.86 2.89
C ASN A 142 -10.46 15.63 2.05
N ASP A 143 -9.77 14.69 2.66
CA ASP A 143 -9.52 13.38 2.07
C ASP A 143 -10.62 12.39 2.45
N LEU A 144 -10.81 11.40 1.60
CA LEU A 144 -11.71 10.28 1.85
C LEU A 144 -10.92 8.97 1.75
N LEU A 145 -10.80 8.29 2.88
CA LEU A 145 -10.03 7.06 3.03
C LEU A 145 -10.94 5.90 3.37
N TYR A 146 -10.70 4.75 2.76
CA TYR A 146 -11.44 3.51 3.00
C TYR A 146 -10.51 2.34 3.25
N ALA A 147 -10.91 1.47 4.18
CA ALA A 147 -10.26 0.20 4.44
C ALA A 147 -11.28 -0.89 4.78
N SER A 148 -10.93 -2.13 4.51
CA SER A 148 -11.68 -3.30 4.96
C SER A 148 -10.74 -4.32 5.62
N ALA A 149 -11.28 -5.11 6.54
CA ALA A 149 -10.55 -6.19 7.20
C ALA A 149 -11.50 -7.37 7.46
N MET A 150 -10.94 -8.57 7.52
CA MET A 150 -11.66 -9.79 7.85
C MET A 150 -10.88 -10.58 8.90
N GLN A 151 -11.59 -11.16 9.87
CA GLN A 151 -11.02 -12.05 10.87
C GLN A 151 -11.90 -13.28 11.05
N ASP A 152 -11.36 -14.45 10.76
CA ASP A 152 -12.01 -15.73 11.08
C ASP A 152 -11.63 -16.19 12.47
N VAL A 153 -12.63 -16.55 13.28
CA VAL A 153 -12.46 -17.03 14.66
C VAL A 153 -12.96 -18.47 14.75
N ALA A 154 -12.04 -19.40 14.63
CA ALA A 154 -12.33 -20.82 14.62
C ALA A 154 -12.97 -21.31 15.93
N GLU A 155 -13.67 -22.47 15.88
CA GLU A 155 -14.12 -23.17 17.08
C GLU A 155 -12.92 -23.58 17.96
N GLY A 156 -12.95 -23.19 19.23
CA GLY A 156 -11.87 -23.51 20.18
C GLY A 156 -10.62 -22.63 20.04
N ALA A 157 -10.69 -21.54 19.25
CA ALA A 157 -9.61 -20.56 19.20
C ALA A 157 -9.35 -19.97 20.60
N ASP A 158 -8.08 -19.75 20.92
CA ASP A 158 -7.72 -18.94 22.09
C ASP A 158 -7.99 -17.48 21.77
N LEU A 159 -9.13 -16.98 22.23
CA LEU A 159 -9.57 -15.60 21.94
C LEU A 159 -8.61 -14.55 22.49
N ALA A 160 -7.80 -14.88 23.50
CA ALA A 160 -6.81 -13.96 24.07
C ALA A 160 -5.58 -13.75 23.16
N GLN A 161 -5.39 -14.65 22.20
CA GLN A 161 -4.30 -14.60 21.23
C GLN A 161 -4.74 -14.11 19.85
N LEU A 162 -5.99 -13.68 19.69
CA LEU A 162 -6.43 -13.11 18.42
C LEU A 162 -5.71 -11.77 18.17
N PRO A 163 -5.28 -11.54 16.93
CA PRO A 163 -4.64 -10.28 16.57
C PRO A 163 -5.62 -9.12 16.72
N LYS A 164 -5.11 -7.95 16.95
CA LYS A 164 -5.88 -6.72 16.80
C LYS A 164 -6.25 -6.53 15.33
N VAL A 165 -7.36 -5.85 15.06
CA VAL A 165 -7.81 -5.55 13.70
C VAL A 165 -7.00 -4.38 13.17
N GLY A 166 -6.17 -4.62 12.16
CA GLY A 166 -5.41 -3.59 11.44
C GLY A 166 -6.15 -3.12 10.19
N PHE A 167 -6.06 -1.83 9.88
CA PHE A 167 -6.62 -1.24 8.67
C PHE A 167 -5.55 -0.64 7.79
N SER A 168 -5.52 -1.05 6.52
CA SER A 168 -4.76 -0.43 5.46
C SER A 168 -5.70 0.43 4.64
N PHE A 169 -5.67 1.74 4.85
CA PHE A 169 -6.55 2.67 4.17
C PHE A 169 -6.03 3.01 2.77
N SER A 170 -6.94 3.15 1.83
CA SER A 170 -6.68 3.64 0.48
C SER A 170 -7.39 4.97 0.24
N HIS A 171 -6.75 5.86 -0.51
CA HIS A 171 -7.36 7.11 -0.95
C HIS A 171 -8.44 6.83 -1.99
N LEU A 172 -9.64 7.35 -1.78
CA LEU A 172 -10.75 7.28 -2.74
C LEU A 172 -10.78 8.49 -3.68
N LEU A 173 -9.92 9.48 -3.48
CA LEU A 173 -9.83 10.70 -4.27
C LEU A 173 -8.55 10.72 -5.12
N SER A 174 -8.47 11.68 -6.05
CA SER A 174 -7.26 12.02 -6.79
C SER A 174 -6.66 13.31 -6.25
N LYS A 175 -5.34 13.43 -6.25
CA LYS A 175 -4.61 14.61 -5.84
C LYS A 175 -4.07 15.36 -7.05
N VAL A 176 -4.18 16.68 -7.06
CA VAL A 176 -3.77 17.56 -8.17
C VAL A 176 -2.86 18.67 -7.67
N LYS A 177 -1.80 18.94 -8.42
CA LYS A 177 -0.95 20.12 -8.31
C LYS A 177 -0.57 20.66 -9.68
N PHE A 178 0.02 21.85 -9.72
CA PHE A 178 0.45 22.50 -10.94
C PHE A 178 1.92 22.89 -10.89
N THR A 179 2.58 22.83 -12.05
CA THR A 179 3.93 23.35 -12.26
C THR A 179 3.90 24.35 -13.41
N PHE A 180 4.42 25.55 -13.20
CA PHE A 180 4.56 26.56 -14.24
C PHE A 180 6.04 26.76 -14.56
N THR A 181 6.34 26.83 -15.85
CA THR A 181 7.68 27.14 -16.36
C THR A 181 7.67 28.52 -16.99
N ASN A 182 8.59 29.38 -16.57
CA ASN A 182 8.87 30.63 -17.28
C ASN A 182 9.67 30.31 -18.54
N GLY A 183 9.02 30.35 -19.70
CA GLY A 183 9.59 30.04 -21.01
C GLY A 183 10.28 31.22 -21.70
N PHE A 184 10.50 32.34 -21.01
CA PHE A 184 11.27 33.47 -21.53
C PHE A 184 12.77 33.24 -21.35
N GLU A 185 13.56 33.44 -22.40
CA GLU A 185 15.02 33.21 -22.37
C GLU A 185 15.79 34.43 -21.81
N ASN A 186 15.18 35.62 -21.78
CA ASN A 186 15.84 36.83 -21.26
C ASN A 186 15.90 36.75 -19.71
N ALA A 187 17.09 36.81 -19.17
CA ALA A 187 17.33 36.73 -17.72
C ALA A 187 16.61 37.83 -16.90
N ASN A 188 16.25 38.96 -17.51
CA ASN A 188 15.48 40.01 -16.85
C ASN A 188 13.96 39.79 -16.93
N SER A 189 13.51 38.75 -17.64
CA SER A 189 12.09 38.46 -17.79
C SER A 189 11.65 37.51 -16.67
N THR A 190 10.90 38.04 -15.71
CA THR A 190 10.34 37.25 -14.61
C THR A 190 8.82 37.19 -14.70
N LEU A 191 8.25 36.07 -14.26
CA LEU A 191 6.80 35.84 -14.21
C LEU A 191 6.31 35.82 -12.77
N LYS A 192 5.13 36.41 -12.57
CA LYS A 192 4.38 36.25 -11.31
C LYS A 192 3.02 35.65 -11.63
N ILE A 193 2.65 34.57 -10.96
CA ILE A 193 1.39 33.84 -11.16
C ILE A 193 0.65 33.76 -9.83
N THR A 194 -0.58 34.26 -9.82
CA THR A 194 -1.40 34.36 -8.60
C THR A 194 -2.84 33.93 -8.86
N GLY A 195 -3.57 33.60 -7.79
CA GLY A 195 -4.99 33.29 -7.86
C GLY A 195 -5.31 32.03 -8.68
N LEU A 196 -4.45 31.03 -8.66
CA LEU A 196 -4.63 29.79 -9.41
C LEU A 196 -5.81 29.00 -8.85
N THR A 197 -6.76 28.67 -9.74
CA THR A 197 -7.94 27.84 -9.42
C THR A 197 -8.20 26.81 -10.52
N MET A 198 -8.93 25.76 -10.18
CA MET A 198 -9.45 24.75 -11.09
C MET A 198 -10.89 24.39 -10.71
N THR A 199 -11.79 24.25 -11.70
CA THR A 199 -13.12 23.67 -11.45
C THR A 199 -13.03 22.16 -11.36
N ALA A 200 -13.80 21.57 -10.46
CA ALA A 200 -13.86 20.12 -10.24
C ALA A 200 -15.27 19.70 -9.82
N PRO A 201 -15.64 18.41 -9.88
CA PRO A 201 -16.92 17.94 -9.35
C PRO A 201 -17.05 18.28 -7.85
N GLU A 202 -18.19 18.91 -7.46
CA GLU A 202 -18.50 19.25 -6.08
C GLU A 202 -18.88 18.02 -5.26
N SER A 203 -19.55 17.05 -5.86
CA SER A 203 -20.02 15.87 -5.13
C SER A 203 -19.98 14.61 -5.98
N GLY A 204 -19.97 13.47 -5.31
CA GLY A 204 -20.05 12.16 -5.94
C GLY A 204 -20.49 11.07 -4.99
N THR A 205 -20.81 9.91 -5.53
CA THR A 205 -21.07 8.69 -4.75
C THR A 205 -20.25 7.54 -5.28
N ILE A 206 -19.78 6.67 -4.38
CA ILE A 206 -19.07 5.44 -4.71
C ILE A 206 -19.76 4.26 -4.02
N ASP A 207 -19.87 3.10 -4.71
CA ASP A 207 -20.39 1.87 -4.13
C ASP A 207 -19.23 0.98 -3.67
N LEU A 208 -19.00 0.93 -2.37
CA LEU A 208 -17.94 0.13 -1.74
C LEU A 208 -18.37 -1.32 -1.45
N ASN A 209 -19.49 -1.78 -2.00
CA ASN A 209 -19.94 -3.17 -1.90
C ASN A 209 -19.54 -4.04 -3.09
N VAL A 210 -19.03 -3.43 -4.16
CA VAL A 210 -18.61 -4.17 -5.35
C VAL A 210 -17.25 -4.84 -5.12
N GLU A 211 -17.01 -5.94 -5.80
CA GLU A 211 -15.76 -6.71 -5.64
C GLU A 211 -14.53 -5.93 -6.05
N ASN A 212 -14.67 -4.97 -6.95
CA ASN A 212 -13.60 -4.14 -7.50
C ASN A 212 -13.87 -2.64 -7.23
N TRP A 213 -14.15 -2.29 -5.99
CA TRP A 213 -14.45 -0.90 -5.59
C TRP A 213 -13.31 0.11 -5.88
N TRP A 214 -12.12 -0.39 -6.19
CA TRP A 214 -10.95 0.44 -6.56
C TRP A 214 -10.93 0.87 -8.04
N ASP A 215 -11.96 0.57 -8.82
CA ASP A 215 -12.12 1.08 -10.17
C ASP A 215 -12.81 2.45 -10.17
N ASN A 216 -12.29 3.41 -10.96
CA ASN A 216 -12.91 4.73 -11.09
C ASN A 216 -14.36 4.69 -11.57
N ASP A 217 -14.75 3.62 -12.27
CA ASP A 217 -16.11 3.41 -12.79
C ASP A 217 -17.18 3.37 -11.70
N ASP A 218 -16.77 3.14 -10.45
CA ASP A 218 -17.68 3.10 -9.30
C ASP A 218 -18.09 4.50 -8.81
N TRP A 219 -17.32 5.56 -9.17
CA TRP A 219 -17.69 6.92 -8.88
C TRP A 219 -18.78 7.45 -9.83
N LYS A 220 -19.86 7.95 -9.25
CA LYS A 220 -20.96 8.64 -9.95
C LYS A 220 -20.97 10.10 -9.51
N LEU A 221 -20.57 10.99 -10.43
CA LEU A 221 -20.44 12.41 -10.16
C LEU A 221 -21.80 13.09 -10.02
N GLY A 222 -21.87 14.09 -9.13
CA GLY A 222 -22.94 15.07 -9.08
C GLY A 222 -22.94 15.98 -10.31
N GLN A 223 -23.91 16.91 -10.37
CA GLN A 223 -24.06 17.83 -11.50
C GLN A 223 -23.38 19.19 -11.26
N ASP A 224 -23.07 19.48 -10.00
CA ASP A 224 -22.51 20.78 -9.59
C ASP A 224 -20.98 20.70 -9.55
N GLU A 225 -20.34 21.86 -9.78
CA GLU A 225 -18.91 22.03 -9.76
C GLU A 225 -18.47 22.95 -8.61
N VAL A 226 -17.31 22.66 -8.04
CA VAL A 226 -16.63 23.49 -7.06
C VAL A 226 -15.38 24.12 -7.66
N THR A 227 -15.01 25.30 -7.20
CA THR A 227 -13.75 25.95 -7.55
C THR A 227 -12.70 25.64 -6.48
N LEU A 228 -11.70 24.86 -6.85
CA LEU A 228 -10.56 24.50 -6.00
C LEU A 228 -9.47 25.57 -6.13
N ALA A 229 -9.05 26.15 -5.00
CA ALA A 229 -8.04 27.20 -4.96
C ALA A 229 -6.65 26.63 -4.64
N PHE A 230 -5.72 26.72 -5.60
CA PHE A 230 -4.32 26.29 -5.45
C PHE A 230 -3.41 27.38 -4.87
N GLY A 231 -3.94 28.57 -4.63
CA GLY A 231 -3.19 29.71 -4.14
C GLY A 231 -2.40 30.43 -5.23
N ASN A 232 -1.14 30.69 -4.96
CA ASN A 232 -0.23 31.29 -5.93
C ASN A 232 0.76 30.24 -6.44
N VAL A 233 1.67 30.65 -7.29
CA VAL A 233 2.86 29.89 -7.66
C VAL A 233 4.06 30.60 -7.04
N ASN A 234 5.01 29.85 -6.47
CA ASN A 234 6.18 30.40 -5.79
C ASN A 234 5.84 31.36 -4.63
N ASN A 235 4.82 31.06 -3.84
CA ASN A 235 4.32 31.95 -2.77
C ASN A 235 3.96 33.37 -3.26
N GLY A 236 3.65 33.52 -4.55
CA GLY A 236 3.38 34.81 -5.18
C GLY A 236 4.63 35.64 -5.46
N GLU A 237 5.81 35.06 -5.37
CA GLU A 237 7.07 35.66 -5.76
C GLU A 237 7.34 35.47 -7.27
N GLU A 238 8.32 36.21 -7.79
CA GLU A 238 8.69 36.13 -9.20
C GLU A 238 9.39 34.80 -9.55
N ILE A 239 9.03 34.24 -10.70
CA ILE A 239 9.63 33.05 -11.29
C ILE A 239 10.68 33.49 -12.30
N ALA A 240 11.95 33.18 -12.04
CA ALA A 240 13.04 33.54 -12.92
C ALA A 240 12.93 32.89 -14.31
N SER A 241 13.55 33.50 -15.29
CA SER A 241 13.67 32.98 -16.67
C SER A 241 14.11 31.51 -16.68
N THR A 242 13.49 30.70 -17.51
CA THR A 242 13.77 29.26 -17.70
C THR A 242 13.59 28.37 -16.46
N THR A 243 12.97 28.89 -15.39
CA THR A 243 12.73 28.17 -14.14
C THR A 243 11.31 27.57 -14.11
N SER A 244 11.19 26.41 -13.50
CA SER A 244 9.90 25.74 -13.20
C SER A 244 9.63 25.79 -11.71
N VAL A 245 8.39 26.15 -11.32
CA VAL A 245 7.96 26.24 -9.92
C VAL A 245 6.54 25.69 -9.78
N GLU A 246 6.27 25.05 -8.65
CA GLU A 246 4.97 24.44 -8.34
C GLU A 246 3.99 25.45 -7.72
N SER A 247 2.69 25.11 -7.76
CA SER A 247 1.65 25.80 -7.02
C SER A 247 1.86 25.67 -5.51
N ASP A 248 1.46 26.71 -4.76
CA ASP A 248 1.63 26.73 -3.30
C ASP A 248 0.86 25.63 -2.58
N ASN A 249 -0.26 25.21 -3.16
CA ASN A 249 -1.09 24.14 -2.61
C ASN A 249 -1.38 23.07 -3.66
N GLU A 250 -1.63 21.89 -3.18
CA GLU A 250 -2.29 20.79 -3.89
C GLU A 250 -3.76 20.69 -3.45
N ARG A 251 -4.60 20.06 -4.25
CA ARG A 251 -6.03 19.86 -3.96
C ARG A 251 -6.48 18.47 -4.36
N LEU A 252 -7.52 18.02 -3.66
CA LEU A 252 -8.17 16.75 -3.90
C LEU A 252 -9.38 16.94 -4.79
N THR A 253 -9.63 15.97 -5.66
CA THR A 253 -10.80 15.95 -6.53
C THR A 253 -11.39 14.55 -6.60
N ILE A 254 -12.69 14.48 -6.88
CA ILE A 254 -13.38 13.20 -7.05
C ILE A 254 -12.96 12.61 -8.40
N PRO A 255 -12.49 11.35 -8.44
CA PRO A 255 -12.17 10.64 -9.66
C PRO A 255 -13.37 10.47 -10.58
N ALA A 256 -13.13 10.21 -11.86
CA ALA A 256 -14.18 9.96 -12.83
C ALA A 256 -13.82 8.80 -13.75
N ALA A 257 -14.80 7.98 -14.10
CA ALA A 257 -14.68 6.88 -15.06
C ALA A 257 -14.35 7.35 -16.49
N ALA A 258 -14.77 8.54 -16.84
CA ALA A 258 -14.56 9.13 -18.15
C ALA A 258 -13.71 10.40 -18.07
N THR A 259 -13.09 10.73 -19.20
CA THR A 259 -12.34 11.98 -19.32
C THR A 259 -13.21 13.19 -19.01
N GLN A 260 -12.70 14.07 -18.17
CA GLN A 260 -13.35 15.32 -17.79
C GLN A 260 -12.66 16.50 -18.44
N GLU A 261 -13.34 17.65 -18.44
CA GLU A 261 -12.77 18.94 -18.80
C GLU A 261 -12.70 19.79 -17.52
N TYR A 262 -11.51 20.22 -17.16
CA TYR A 262 -11.27 21.07 -15.99
C TYR A 262 -10.94 22.48 -16.44
N VAL A 263 -11.68 23.50 -15.99
CA VAL A 263 -11.36 24.90 -16.28
C VAL A 263 -10.34 25.39 -15.26
N VAL A 264 -9.22 25.91 -15.75
CA VAL A 264 -8.13 26.47 -14.93
C VAL A 264 -8.07 27.98 -15.15
N THR A 265 -8.05 28.76 -14.07
CA THR A 265 -7.90 30.21 -14.12
C THR A 265 -6.74 30.68 -13.25
N PHE A 266 -6.03 31.70 -13.69
CA PHE A 266 -4.96 32.35 -12.93
C PHE A 266 -4.66 33.72 -13.49
N HIS A 267 -4.04 34.59 -12.68
CA HIS A 267 -3.53 35.89 -13.08
C HIS A 267 -2.03 35.78 -13.32
N VAL A 268 -1.56 36.29 -14.47
CA VAL A 268 -0.15 36.31 -14.86
C VAL A 268 0.37 37.72 -15.10
N GLN A 269 1.53 38.03 -14.55
CA GLN A 269 2.28 39.26 -14.76
C GLN A 269 3.68 38.93 -15.30
N LEU A 270 4.10 39.58 -16.34
CA LEU A 270 5.47 39.53 -16.88
C LEU A 270 6.18 40.83 -16.54
N TYR A 271 7.33 40.73 -15.91
CA TYR A 271 8.22 41.86 -15.65
C TYR A 271 9.47 41.77 -16.52
N ASN A 272 10.02 42.96 -16.87
CA ASN A 272 11.33 43.10 -17.48
C ASN A 272 12.18 43.97 -16.54
N GLY A 273 13.02 43.38 -15.75
CA GLY A 273 13.54 43.99 -14.53
C GLY A 273 12.39 44.41 -13.61
N ASP A 274 12.40 45.63 -13.11
CA ASP A 274 11.36 46.13 -12.18
C ASP A 274 10.12 46.68 -12.92
N VAL A 275 10.02 46.54 -14.26
CA VAL A 275 8.96 47.10 -15.06
C VAL A 275 7.93 46.05 -15.46
N LEU A 276 6.67 46.23 -15.04
CA LEU A 276 5.55 45.41 -15.50
C LEU A 276 5.35 45.61 -17.01
N ALA A 277 5.57 44.56 -17.79
CA ALA A 277 5.48 44.56 -19.24
C ALA A 277 4.13 44.06 -19.76
N VAL A 278 3.56 43.03 -19.14
CA VAL A 278 2.28 42.40 -19.50
C VAL A 278 1.55 41.96 -18.22
N GLU A 279 0.23 42.06 -18.23
CA GLU A 279 -0.66 41.59 -17.19
C GLU A 279 -1.94 41.04 -17.82
N ASN A 280 -2.29 39.80 -17.52
CA ASN A 280 -3.47 39.13 -18.08
C ASN A 280 -4.13 38.18 -17.07
N ASP A 281 -5.46 38.09 -17.13
CA ASP A 281 -6.24 37.02 -16.54
C ASP A 281 -6.39 35.89 -17.56
N ILE A 282 -5.93 34.73 -17.22
CA ILE A 282 -5.93 33.55 -18.08
C ILE A 282 -7.06 32.58 -17.65
N THR A 283 -7.81 32.12 -18.64
CA THR A 283 -8.75 31.00 -18.51
C THR A 283 -8.42 29.98 -19.59
N THR A 284 -8.11 28.77 -19.17
CA THR A 284 -7.77 27.68 -20.09
C THR A 284 -8.39 26.37 -19.59
N LYS A 285 -8.22 25.29 -20.34
CA LYS A 285 -8.84 23.99 -20.03
C LYS A 285 -7.82 22.88 -20.06
N ILE A 286 -7.96 21.96 -19.14
CA ILE A 286 -7.34 20.64 -19.20
C ILE A 286 -8.39 19.69 -19.74
N SER A 287 -8.14 19.07 -20.90
CA SER A 287 -9.08 18.17 -21.56
C SER A 287 -8.43 16.82 -21.86
N GLY A 288 -9.24 15.78 -21.95
CA GLY A 288 -8.76 14.45 -22.34
C GLY A 288 -8.01 13.72 -21.24
N VAL A 289 -8.17 14.14 -19.98
CA VAL A 289 -7.52 13.51 -18.81
C VAL A 289 -8.55 12.77 -17.96
N THR A 290 -8.24 11.57 -17.57
CA THR A 290 -8.91 10.81 -16.51
C THR A 290 -8.06 10.91 -15.25
N LEU A 291 -8.65 11.36 -14.15
CA LEU A 291 -8.00 11.36 -12.85
C LEU A 291 -8.40 10.11 -12.09
N ASP A 292 -7.44 9.24 -11.83
CA ASP A 292 -7.66 7.94 -11.20
C ASP A 292 -7.63 8.07 -9.68
N MET A 293 -8.41 7.23 -9.02
CA MET A 293 -8.45 7.09 -7.57
C MET A 293 -7.07 6.72 -7.00
N GLY A 294 -6.69 7.37 -5.90
CA GLY A 294 -5.41 7.11 -5.25
C GLY A 294 -4.17 7.59 -6.03
N LYS A 295 -4.33 8.41 -7.06
CA LYS A 295 -3.23 8.96 -7.85
C LYS A 295 -3.00 10.45 -7.58
N ALA A 296 -1.75 10.87 -7.70
CA ALA A 296 -1.35 12.27 -7.68
C ALA A 296 -0.91 12.72 -9.06
N TYR A 297 -1.45 13.82 -9.52
CA TYR A 297 -1.22 14.39 -10.84
C TYR A 297 -0.51 15.74 -10.73
N ASN A 298 0.52 15.94 -11.54
CA ASN A 298 1.16 17.22 -11.71
C ASN A 298 0.94 17.72 -13.15
N PHE A 299 0.25 18.84 -13.30
CA PHE A 299 0.00 19.49 -14.58
C PHE A 299 1.00 20.60 -14.82
N LYS A 300 1.71 20.56 -15.93
CA LYS A 300 2.70 21.56 -16.29
C LYS A 300 2.23 22.45 -17.44
N ALA A 301 2.44 23.74 -17.28
CA ALA A 301 2.28 24.71 -18.34
C ALA A 301 3.57 25.54 -18.54
N VAL A 302 3.88 25.87 -19.79
CA VAL A 302 4.95 26.79 -20.15
C VAL A 302 4.36 28.12 -20.54
N ILE A 303 4.72 29.17 -19.81
CA ILE A 303 4.30 30.57 -20.11
C ILE A 303 5.40 31.22 -20.90
N ASN A 304 5.08 31.70 -22.11
CA ASN A 304 6.02 32.35 -23.04
C ASN A 304 5.37 33.47 -23.84
N ALA A 305 6.12 34.11 -24.74
CA ALA A 305 5.64 35.23 -25.52
C ALA A 305 4.42 34.90 -26.41
N SER A 306 4.33 33.65 -26.92
CA SER A 306 3.24 33.26 -27.83
C SER A 306 1.89 33.14 -27.14
N ASN A 307 1.87 32.89 -25.82
CA ASN A 307 0.62 32.72 -25.09
C ASN A 307 0.23 33.87 -24.15
N ILE A 308 1.10 34.89 -23.96
CA ILE A 308 0.74 36.06 -23.16
C ILE A 308 1.04 37.43 -23.83
N MET A 309 1.79 37.50 -24.95
CA MET A 309 2.26 38.74 -25.56
C MET A 309 1.74 38.99 -26.99
N GLY A 310 0.67 38.35 -27.42
CA GLY A 310 0.15 38.47 -28.79
C GLY A 310 -0.35 39.92 -29.13
N PRO A 311 -0.09 40.45 -30.37
CA PRO A 311 -0.42 41.82 -30.72
C PRO A 311 -1.92 42.09 -30.94
N ASP A 312 -2.76 41.10 -31.19
CA ASP A 312 -4.17 41.25 -31.54
C ASP A 312 -5.07 40.10 -31.08
N GLN A 313 -4.98 39.67 -29.83
CA GLN A 313 -5.88 38.69 -29.21
C GLN A 313 -5.86 37.24 -29.79
N ASP A 314 -5.06 36.96 -30.80
CA ASP A 314 -4.80 35.59 -31.27
C ASP A 314 -3.65 34.96 -30.48
N LEU A 315 -3.78 34.95 -29.15
CA LEU A 315 -2.84 34.23 -28.27
C LEU A 315 -3.04 32.74 -28.47
N TYR A 316 -1.93 32.01 -28.59
CA TYR A 316 -2.00 30.54 -28.51
C TYR A 316 -2.48 30.13 -27.12
N PRO A 317 -3.38 29.16 -27.01
CA PRO A 317 -3.86 28.69 -25.72
C PRO A 317 -2.69 28.17 -24.87
N ILE A 318 -2.78 28.38 -23.56
CA ILE A 318 -1.88 27.74 -22.62
C ILE A 318 -2.37 26.31 -22.48
N GLU A 319 -1.53 25.38 -22.92
CA GLU A 319 -1.79 23.96 -22.83
C GLU A 319 -1.11 23.39 -21.58
N PHE A 320 -1.85 22.55 -20.86
CA PHE A 320 -1.32 21.78 -19.75
C PHE A 320 -1.00 20.36 -20.21
N GLU A 321 0.20 19.91 -19.91
CA GLU A 321 0.61 18.53 -20.06
C GLU A 321 0.69 17.85 -18.70
N VAL A 322 0.33 16.57 -18.62
CA VAL A 322 0.56 15.74 -17.44
C VAL A 322 2.02 15.33 -17.47
N ILE A 323 2.84 15.92 -16.60
CA ILE A 323 4.27 15.58 -16.51
C ILE A 323 4.54 14.45 -15.52
N GLU A 324 3.61 14.18 -14.64
CA GLU A 324 3.76 13.16 -13.62
C GLU A 324 2.40 12.62 -13.18
N VAL A 325 2.27 11.29 -13.18
CA VAL A 325 1.21 10.56 -12.49
C VAL A 325 1.91 9.64 -11.50
N LYS A 326 1.72 9.89 -10.22
CA LYS A 326 2.28 9.07 -9.14
C LYS A 326 1.14 8.43 -8.36
N GLU A 327 1.42 7.26 -7.77
CA GLU A 327 0.60 6.81 -6.66
C GLU A 327 0.65 7.86 -5.56
N TRP A 328 -0.50 8.18 -5.00
CA TRP A 328 -0.56 9.12 -3.89
C TRP A 328 -0.13 8.42 -2.60
N VAL A 329 0.97 8.88 -2.03
CA VAL A 329 1.62 8.27 -0.87
C VAL A 329 1.64 9.26 0.29
N ASP A 330 1.07 8.87 1.42
CA ASP A 330 1.16 9.59 2.68
C ASP A 330 2.38 9.12 3.48
N VAL A 331 3.46 9.87 3.42
CA VAL A 331 4.77 9.48 3.98
C VAL A 331 4.77 9.31 5.51
N GLU A 332 3.84 9.94 6.23
CA GLU A 332 3.81 9.89 7.70
C GLU A 332 3.16 8.64 8.32
N ASN A 333 2.45 7.83 7.52
CA ASN A 333 1.68 6.67 8.02
C ASN A 333 2.27 5.30 7.67
N VAL A 334 3.53 5.25 7.23
CA VAL A 334 4.19 3.97 7.01
C VAL A 334 4.54 3.36 8.36
N PRO A 335 4.05 2.17 8.67
CA PRO A 335 4.40 1.52 9.91
C PRO A 335 5.91 1.26 9.93
N THR A 336 6.59 1.74 10.96
CA THR A 336 7.92 1.25 11.31
C THR A 336 7.86 -0.21 11.76
N ASN A 337 6.67 -0.69 12.11
CA ASN A 337 6.36 -2.07 12.42
C ASN A 337 5.38 -2.63 11.39
N LEU A 338 5.75 -3.75 10.73
CA LEU A 338 4.95 -4.41 9.70
C LEU A 338 4.08 -5.56 10.24
N ASP A 339 3.95 -5.72 11.55
CA ASP A 339 3.09 -6.74 12.13
C ASP A 339 1.63 -6.53 11.71
N GLY A 340 1.02 -7.58 11.16
CA GLY A 340 -0.34 -7.53 10.64
C GLY A 340 -0.49 -6.97 9.22
N VAL A 341 0.59 -6.45 8.62
CA VAL A 341 0.57 -6.02 7.21
C VAL A 341 0.39 -7.24 6.32
N LYS A 342 -0.60 -7.18 5.43
CA LYS A 342 -0.85 -8.14 4.36
C LYS A 342 -0.93 -7.39 3.05
N VAL A 343 -0.19 -7.83 2.05
CA VAL A 343 -0.31 -7.34 0.67
C VAL A 343 -1.11 -8.37 -0.10
N GLU A 344 -2.35 -8.06 -0.41
CA GLU A 344 -3.25 -8.99 -1.08
C GLU A 344 -2.91 -9.16 -2.57
N ALA A 345 -3.52 -10.14 -3.22
CA ALA A 345 -3.29 -10.40 -4.65
C ALA A 345 -3.68 -9.18 -5.50
N LYS A 346 -2.80 -8.78 -6.42
CA LYS A 346 -2.90 -7.58 -7.27
C LYS A 346 -2.71 -6.25 -6.53
N GLU A 347 -2.51 -6.24 -5.24
CA GLU A 347 -2.11 -5.05 -4.51
C GLU A 347 -0.62 -4.79 -4.63
N SER A 348 -0.25 -3.53 -4.42
CA SER A 348 1.14 -3.10 -4.33
C SER A 348 1.36 -2.35 -3.02
N PHE A 349 2.46 -2.65 -2.36
CA PHE A 349 2.89 -1.99 -1.13
C PHE A 349 4.31 -1.45 -1.32
N THR A 350 4.55 -0.21 -0.93
CA THR A 350 5.89 0.40 -0.96
C THR A 350 6.33 0.82 0.43
N LEU A 351 7.53 0.42 0.82
CA LEU A 351 8.12 0.75 2.11
C LEU A 351 8.77 2.15 2.04
N VAL A 352 8.37 3.06 2.90
CA VAL A 352 8.85 4.46 2.87
C VAL A 352 10.04 4.73 3.81
N GLY A 353 10.36 3.79 4.68
CA GLY A 353 11.50 3.87 5.60
C GLY A 353 11.89 2.50 6.08
N ASN A 354 12.97 2.41 6.87
CA ASN A 354 13.33 1.16 7.51
C ASN A 354 12.21 0.71 8.46
N ALA A 355 11.88 -0.57 8.41
CA ALA A 355 10.81 -1.17 9.20
C ALA A 355 11.28 -2.39 9.96
N THR A 356 10.50 -2.76 10.96
CA THR A 356 10.68 -3.98 11.74
C THR A 356 9.38 -4.80 11.76
N ALA A 357 9.49 -6.08 12.03
CA ALA A 357 8.35 -6.93 12.34
C ALA A 357 8.71 -8.01 13.35
N VAL A 358 7.76 -8.33 14.21
CA VAL A 358 7.84 -9.44 15.18
C VAL A 358 7.20 -10.70 14.59
N ASN A 359 6.20 -10.55 13.73
CA ASN A 359 5.43 -11.61 13.09
C ASN A 359 5.71 -11.74 11.59
N THR A 360 5.13 -12.74 10.97
CA THR A 360 5.23 -12.97 9.52
C THR A 360 4.55 -11.85 8.74
N VAL A 361 5.26 -11.26 7.79
CA VAL A 361 4.71 -10.33 6.78
C VAL A 361 4.22 -11.14 5.58
N ASN A 362 2.94 -11.04 5.26
CA ASN A 362 2.30 -11.82 4.19
C ASN A 362 2.19 -10.99 2.90
N VAL A 363 2.69 -11.53 1.79
CA VAL A 363 2.69 -10.87 0.49
C VAL A 363 2.11 -11.80 -0.58
N ALA A 364 0.95 -11.43 -1.12
CA ALA A 364 0.31 -12.12 -2.25
C ALA A 364 0.30 -11.28 -3.53
N GLY A 365 0.71 -10.02 -3.46
CA GLY A 365 0.82 -9.05 -4.54
C GLY A 365 2.26 -8.55 -4.76
N SER A 366 2.44 -7.24 -4.91
CA SER A 366 3.74 -6.60 -5.13
C SER A 366 4.22 -5.87 -3.88
N PHE A 367 5.45 -6.14 -3.45
CA PHE A 367 6.11 -5.44 -2.33
C PHE A 367 7.41 -4.78 -2.82
N ASP A 368 7.48 -3.46 -2.72
CA ASP A 368 8.67 -2.66 -3.04
C ASP A 368 9.26 -2.06 -1.76
N GLY A 369 10.47 -2.46 -1.42
CA GLY A 369 11.17 -1.91 -0.25
C GLY A 369 11.75 -0.51 -0.46
N ALA A 370 11.70 0.04 -1.68
CA ALA A 370 12.26 1.36 -2.03
C ALA A 370 13.70 1.58 -1.51
N GLY A 371 14.51 0.53 -1.44
CA GLY A 371 15.88 0.57 -0.93
C GLY A 371 16.02 0.48 0.60
N ASN A 372 14.91 0.37 1.33
CA ASN A 372 14.89 0.29 2.79
C ASN A 372 15.16 -1.14 3.30
N THR A 373 15.34 -1.23 4.63
CA THR A 373 15.55 -2.50 5.35
C THR A 373 14.31 -2.88 6.14
N ILE A 374 13.89 -4.15 6.04
CA ILE A 374 12.97 -4.79 6.98
C ILE A 374 13.81 -5.72 7.86
N ALA A 375 13.71 -5.54 9.17
CA ALA A 375 14.44 -6.35 10.13
C ALA A 375 13.51 -7.09 11.11
N VAL A 376 13.88 -8.32 11.49
CA VAL A 376 13.19 -9.00 12.58
C VAL A 376 13.46 -8.26 13.89
N GLU A 377 12.41 -7.98 14.67
CA GLU A 377 12.53 -7.37 16.00
C GLU A 377 11.92 -8.28 17.06
N ASN A 378 12.72 -8.65 18.06
CA ASN A 378 12.30 -9.42 19.24
C ASN A 378 11.30 -10.56 18.92
N PRO A 379 11.70 -11.56 18.13
CA PRO A 379 10.81 -12.63 17.73
C PRO A 379 10.17 -13.27 18.96
N SER A 380 8.86 -13.46 18.93
CA SER A 380 8.11 -13.99 20.07
C SER A 380 8.60 -15.38 20.47
N ALA A 381 8.36 -15.77 21.73
CA ALA A 381 8.73 -17.10 22.25
C ALA A 381 8.09 -18.27 21.48
N ASP A 382 6.98 -18.01 20.75
CA ASP A 382 6.28 -19.01 19.92
C ASP A 382 7.07 -19.39 18.66
N PHE A 383 8.03 -18.57 18.26
CA PHE A 383 9.07 -18.93 17.30
C PHE A 383 9.89 -20.18 17.69
N VAL A 384 9.92 -20.49 18.96
CA VAL A 384 10.89 -21.40 19.56
C VAL A 384 10.44 -22.86 19.49
N SER A 385 9.21 -23.18 19.13
CA SER A 385 8.66 -24.53 19.22
C SER A 385 8.81 -25.37 17.94
N GLY A 386 10.02 -25.45 17.40
CA GLY A 386 10.39 -26.51 16.43
C GLY A 386 10.06 -26.22 14.96
N ASN A 387 9.38 -25.13 14.64
CA ASN A 387 9.14 -24.67 13.26
C ASN A 387 10.02 -23.47 12.96
N MET A 388 10.72 -23.50 11.81
CA MET A 388 11.49 -22.35 11.35
C MET A 388 10.56 -21.17 11.08
N PHE A 389 10.90 -20.02 11.64
CA PHE A 389 10.13 -18.80 11.42
C PHE A 389 10.21 -18.34 9.95
N LYS A 390 9.06 -18.00 9.40
CA LYS A 390 8.92 -17.37 8.09
C LYS A 390 8.81 -15.85 8.31
N PHE A 391 9.78 -15.09 7.88
CA PHE A 391 9.74 -13.64 8.08
C PHE A 391 8.87 -12.96 7.04
N ILE A 392 9.16 -13.13 5.75
CA ILE A 392 8.28 -12.71 4.66
C ILE A 392 7.72 -13.96 3.99
N GLU A 393 6.42 -14.15 4.03
CA GLU A 393 5.73 -15.24 3.35
C GLU A 393 5.14 -14.75 2.03
N LEU A 394 5.61 -15.31 0.91
CA LEU A 394 5.09 -15.04 -0.41
C LEU A 394 4.09 -16.13 -0.80
N ASN A 395 2.83 -15.74 -1.06
CA ASN A 395 1.76 -16.69 -1.40
C ASN A 395 0.71 -16.06 -2.31
N GLY A 396 0.90 -16.16 -3.62
CA GLY A 396 0.00 -15.63 -4.62
C GLY A 396 0.30 -16.19 -6.01
N ALA A 397 -0.58 -15.94 -6.97
CA ALA A 397 -0.41 -16.43 -8.34
C ALA A 397 0.69 -15.67 -9.10
N ASP A 398 0.89 -14.39 -8.77
CA ASP A 398 1.89 -13.50 -9.38
C ASP A 398 2.37 -12.51 -8.31
N VAL A 399 3.56 -12.72 -7.78
CA VAL A 399 4.09 -12.00 -6.62
C VAL A 399 5.43 -11.37 -6.95
N THR A 400 5.59 -10.09 -6.62
CA THR A 400 6.85 -9.36 -6.75
C THR A 400 7.36 -8.89 -5.39
N LEU A 401 8.62 -9.18 -5.08
CA LEU A 401 9.37 -8.61 -3.96
C LEU A 401 10.60 -7.91 -4.51
N LYS A 402 10.74 -6.60 -4.31
CA LYS A 402 11.84 -5.85 -4.91
C LYS A 402 12.40 -4.74 -4.03
N ASN A 403 13.62 -4.30 -4.35
CA ASN A 403 14.30 -3.13 -3.77
C ASN A 403 14.34 -3.14 -2.22
N VAL A 404 14.59 -4.27 -1.58
CA VAL A 404 14.54 -4.40 -0.13
C VAL A 404 15.74 -5.15 0.44
N THR A 405 16.24 -4.69 1.60
CA THR A 405 17.09 -5.51 2.46
C THR A 405 16.22 -6.23 3.48
N VAL A 406 16.25 -7.56 3.48
CA VAL A 406 15.58 -8.41 4.47
C VAL A 406 16.62 -8.91 5.45
N ASP A 407 16.57 -8.43 6.69
CA ASP A 407 17.56 -8.70 7.74
C ASP A 407 16.95 -9.57 8.85
N GLY A 408 17.31 -10.85 8.87
CA GLY A 408 16.86 -11.80 9.87
C GLY A 408 17.46 -11.60 11.26
N LYS A 409 18.39 -10.64 11.43
CA LYS A 409 19.07 -10.30 12.71
C LYS A 409 19.72 -11.49 13.42
N ASP A 410 20.07 -12.55 12.68
CA ASP A 410 20.52 -13.82 13.28
C ASP A 410 19.56 -14.33 14.36
N ALA A 411 18.30 -14.00 14.26
CA ALA A 411 17.30 -14.44 15.20
C ALA A 411 17.26 -15.97 15.20
N VAL A 412 17.64 -16.57 16.30
CA VAL A 412 17.79 -18.02 16.44
C VAL A 412 16.64 -18.55 17.27
N SER A 413 15.88 -19.43 16.67
CA SER A 413 15.01 -20.33 17.44
C SER A 413 15.57 -21.76 17.33
N GLY A 414 16.27 -22.20 18.35
CA GLY A 414 16.80 -23.57 18.40
C GLY A 414 17.70 -23.94 17.21
N GLU A 415 17.53 -25.15 16.66
CA GLU A 415 18.37 -25.73 15.61
C GLU A 415 18.17 -25.06 14.22
N TYR A 416 17.10 -24.30 13.98
CA TYR A 416 16.64 -24.01 12.62
C TYR A 416 16.53 -22.53 12.21
N GLY A 417 16.74 -21.57 13.08
CA GLY A 417 16.84 -20.14 12.72
C GLY A 417 15.73 -19.55 11.82
N VAL A 418 15.94 -18.33 11.36
CA VAL A 418 14.99 -17.56 10.52
C VAL A 418 15.08 -17.97 9.05
N ARG A 419 13.93 -18.03 8.37
CA ARG A 419 13.78 -18.02 6.93
C ARG A 419 13.30 -16.63 6.51
N ASN A 420 14.16 -15.86 5.88
CA ASN A 420 13.84 -14.49 5.50
C ASN A 420 12.70 -14.41 4.49
N ILE A 421 12.77 -15.18 3.41
CA ILE A 421 11.76 -15.19 2.35
C ILE A 421 11.30 -16.63 2.14
N VAL A 422 9.99 -16.87 2.26
CA VAL A 422 9.41 -18.20 2.10
C VAL A 422 8.26 -18.19 1.11
N ILE A 423 8.38 -18.97 0.05
CA ILE A 423 7.30 -19.19 -0.92
C ILE A 423 6.48 -20.39 -0.47
N THR A 424 5.17 -20.20 -0.29
CA THR A 424 4.26 -21.25 0.26
C THR A 424 3.15 -21.65 -0.70
N GLY A 425 2.91 -20.92 -1.78
CA GLY A 425 1.87 -21.18 -2.80
C GLY A 425 2.44 -21.49 -4.17
N ALA A 426 1.58 -22.04 -5.05
CA ALA A 426 1.86 -22.14 -6.48
C ALA A 426 1.83 -20.74 -7.13
N GLY A 427 2.64 -20.51 -8.16
CA GLY A 427 2.59 -19.24 -8.91
C GLY A 427 3.92 -18.79 -9.45
N LYS A 428 3.94 -17.52 -9.89
CA LYS A 428 5.11 -16.82 -10.41
C LYS A 428 5.64 -15.85 -9.36
N TYR A 429 6.93 -15.90 -9.11
CA TYR A 429 7.58 -15.09 -8.08
C TYR A 429 8.79 -14.39 -8.67
N LEU A 430 8.76 -13.05 -8.63
CA LEU A 430 9.87 -12.19 -8.99
C LEU A 430 10.51 -11.61 -7.73
N ILE A 431 11.81 -11.84 -7.56
CA ILE A 431 12.63 -11.26 -6.50
C ILE A 431 13.72 -10.44 -7.19
N ASP A 432 13.63 -9.11 -7.13
CA ASP A 432 14.52 -8.20 -7.87
C ASP A 432 15.17 -7.17 -6.95
N ASN A 433 16.49 -7.03 -7.04
CA ASN A 433 17.27 -6.12 -6.22
C ASN A 433 17.00 -6.28 -4.70
N VAL A 434 17.00 -7.55 -4.25
CA VAL A 434 16.78 -7.92 -2.85
C VAL A 434 18.08 -8.38 -2.20
N LYS A 435 18.37 -7.83 -1.01
CA LYS A 435 19.47 -8.28 -0.17
C LYS A 435 18.91 -9.03 1.04
N SER A 436 19.01 -10.36 1.03
CA SER A 436 18.53 -11.22 2.13
C SER A 436 19.72 -11.72 2.95
N ILE A 437 19.81 -11.28 4.22
CA ILE A 437 20.99 -11.45 5.08
C ILE A 437 20.61 -11.84 6.51
N ASN A 438 21.62 -12.30 7.26
CA ASN A 438 21.51 -12.64 8.68
C ASN A 438 20.37 -13.63 8.97
N ALA A 439 20.24 -14.65 8.13
CA ALA A 439 19.25 -15.71 8.29
C ALA A 439 19.85 -17.08 7.96
N THR A 440 19.24 -18.16 8.47
CA THR A 440 19.62 -19.51 8.07
C THR A 440 19.24 -19.77 6.61
N TYR A 441 18.06 -19.31 6.20
CA TYR A 441 17.57 -19.41 4.84
C TYR A 441 17.23 -18.02 4.28
N PRO A 442 18.02 -17.48 3.37
CA PRO A 442 17.68 -16.22 2.70
C PRO A 442 16.42 -16.35 1.84
N LEU A 443 16.24 -17.50 1.20
CA LEU A 443 15.09 -17.84 0.37
C LEU A 443 14.79 -19.34 0.48
N HIS A 444 13.54 -19.69 0.67
CA HIS A 444 13.09 -21.08 0.75
C HIS A 444 11.73 -21.27 0.06
N VAL A 445 11.60 -22.31 -0.77
CA VAL A 445 10.30 -22.73 -1.30
C VAL A 445 9.80 -23.91 -0.50
N SER A 446 8.72 -23.73 0.27
CA SER A 446 8.17 -24.75 1.18
C SER A 446 6.91 -25.44 0.66
N THR A 447 6.46 -25.11 -0.56
CA THR A 447 5.33 -25.80 -1.22
C THR A 447 5.84 -26.91 -2.15
N THR A 448 5.00 -27.92 -2.38
CA THR A 448 5.21 -28.95 -3.41
C THR A 448 4.48 -28.63 -4.73
N ALA A 449 3.75 -27.53 -4.77
CA ALA A 449 3.07 -27.07 -5.96
C ALA A 449 4.06 -26.45 -6.97
N ASP A 450 3.61 -26.27 -8.21
CA ASP A 450 4.43 -25.70 -9.28
C ASP A 450 4.76 -24.23 -8.99
N VAL A 451 6.04 -23.90 -9.00
CA VAL A 451 6.57 -22.55 -8.75
C VAL A 451 7.49 -22.14 -9.90
N GLU A 452 7.22 -20.99 -10.49
CA GLU A 452 8.12 -20.30 -11.41
C GLU A 452 8.83 -19.18 -10.62
N LEU A 453 10.10 -19.37 -10.30
CA LEU A 453 10.90 -18.45 -9.47
C LEU A 453 11.93 -17.70 -10.33
N THR A 454 11.90 -16.38 -10.30
CA THR A 454 12.90 -15.52 -10.92
C THR A 454 13.55 -14.65 -9.85
N VAL A 455 14.88 -14.73 -9.73
CA VAL A 455 15.67 -13.91 -8.79
C VAL A 455 16.71 -13.15 -9.60
N VAL A 456 16.68 -11.82 -9.53
CA VAL A 456 17.59 -10.98 -10.30
C VAL A 456 18.26 -9.92 -9.42
N ASN A 457 19.49 -9.51 -9.78
CA ASN A 457 20.21 -8.38 -9.16
C ASN A 457 20.28 -8.44 -7.61
N SER A 458 20.33 -9.63 -7.05
CA SER A 458 20.09 -9.86 -5.62
C SER A 458 21.28 -10.47 -4.88
N THR A 459 21.27 -10.37 -3.55
CA THR A 459 22.25 -11.04 -2.68
C THR A 459 21.53 -11.99 -1.74
N MET A 460 21.97 -13.24 -1.70
CA MET A 460 21.40 -14.32 -0.88
C MET A 460 22.46 -14.88 0.07
N GLU A 461 22.39 -14.53 1.36
CA GLU A 461 23.36 -14.97 2.37
C GLU A 461 22.82 -16.17 3.16
N GLY A 462 23.40 -17.33 2.99
CA GLY A 462 23.05 -18.52 3.74
C GLY A 462 22.63 -19.73 2.89
N TRP A 463 21.68 -20.51 3.37
CA TRP A 463 21.22 -21.75 2.75
C TRP A 463 19.96 -21.51 1.89
N LEU A 464 20.09 -21.68 0.58
CA LEU A 464 18.98 -21.62 -0.36
C LEU A 464 18.57 -23.01 -0.81
N SER A 465 17.27 -23.36 -0.69
CA SER A 465 16.72 -24.60 -1.21
C SER A 465 15.27 -24.46 -1.65
N TYR A 466 14.86 -25.29 -2.62
CA TYR A 466 13.49 -25.34 -3.16
C TYR A 466 13.14 -26.73 -3.65
N ASN A 467 11.83 -27.01 -3.80
CA ASN A 467 11.30 -28.32 -4.14
C ASN A 467 11.40 -28.63 -5.65
N SER A 468 11.18 -29.90 -6.00
CA SER A 468 11.24 -30.41 -7.37
C SER A 468 10.21 -29.78 -8.34
N GLY A 469 9.07 -29.29 -7.84
CA GLY A 469 8.09 -28.55 -8.65
C GLY A 469 8.50 -27.10 -8.97
N THR A 470 9.72 -26.68 -8.58
CA THR A 470 10.19 -25.31 -8.81
C THR A 470 11.06 -25.26 -10.07
N THR A 471 10.67 -24.40 -11.03
CA THR A 471 11.56 -23.94 -12.09
C THR A 471 12.14 -22.60 -11.69
N ALA A 472 13.47 -22.52 -11.57
CA ALA A 472 14.15 -21.35 -11.03
C ALA A 472 15.12 -20.71 -12.03
N THR A 473 15.10 -19.37 -12.10
CA THR A 473 16.06 -18.56 -12.85
C THR A 473 16.74 -17.57 -11.91
N PHE A 474 18.06 -17.54 -11.90
CA PHE A 474 18.87 -16.58 -11.16
C PHE A 474 19.73 -15.80 -12.16
N GLU A 475 19.69 -14.46 -12.10
CA GLU A 475 20.53 -13.62 -12.96
C GLU A 475 21.18 -12.50 -12.12
N ASN A 476 22.49 -12.34 -12.25
CA ASN A 476 23.26 -11.36 -11.48
C ASN A 476 23.08 -11.51 -9.96
N VAL A 477 23.05 -12.74 -9.45
CA VAL A 477 22.83 -13.02 -8.01
C VAL A 477 24.16 -13.37 -7.35
N ALA A 478 24.42 -12.73 -6.18
CA ALA A 478 25.53 -13.07 -5.31
C ALA A 478 25.08 -14.03 -4.22
N PHE A 479 25.63 -15.22 -4.17
CA PHE A 479 25.45 -16.21 -3.11
C PHE A 479 26.60 -16.07 -2.10
N THR A 480 26.28 -15.61 -0.90
CA THR A 480 27.27 -15.25 0.11
C THR A 480 27.16 -16.09 1.36
N THR A 481 28.26 -16.18 2.12
CA THR A 481 28.29 -16.93 3.37
C THR A 481 28.64 -16.00 4.52
N LYS A 482 27.96 -16.15 5.66
CA LYS A 482 28.39 -15.60 6.95
C LYS A 482 29.10 -16.68 7.77
N THR A 483 28.41 -17.78 8.05
CA THR A 483 28.93 -18.95 8.74
C THR A 483 28.80 -20.22 7.91
N TYR A 484 27.73 -20.32 7.14
CA TYR A 484 27.42 -21.47 6.29
C TYR A 484 26.56 -21.01 5.10
N GLY A 485 26.95 -21.39 3.89
CA GLY A 485 26.21 -21.14 2.67
C GLY A 485 26.04 -22.41 1.85
N ARG A 486 24.83 -22.66 1.36
CA ARG A 486 24.53 -23.83 0.53
C ARG A 486 23.45 -23.53 -0.48
N PHE A 487 23.71 -23.83 -1.73
CA PHE A 487 22.73 -23.86 -2.80
C PHE A 487 22.31 -25.31 -3.04
N ARG A 488 21.05 -25.63 -2.76
CA ARG A 488 20.50 -26.97 -2.91
C ARG A 488 19.22 -26.95 -3.75
N PRO A 489 19.32 -27.04 -5.07
CA PRO A 489 18.18 -27.16 -5.94
C PRO A 489 17.63 -28.60 -5.98
N TYR A 490 16.32 -28.73 -6.11
CA TYR A 490 15.64 -29.99 -6.39
C TYR A 490 14.96 -30.00 -7.77
N GLY A 491 14.68 -28.84 -8.37
CA GLY A 491 14.05 -28.65 -9.66
C GLY A 491 14.99 -27.99 -10.68
N THR A 492 14.51 -27.86 -11.92
CA THR A 492 15.27 -27.29 -13.02
C THR A 492 15.66 -25.85 -12.74
N THR A 493 16.94 -25.53 -12.96
CA THR A 493 17.50 -24.24 -12.58
C THR A 493 18.46 -23.70 -13.64
N THR A 494 18.35 -22.40 -13.92
CA THR A 494 19.33 -21.66 -14.72
C THR A 494 19.93 -20.53 -13.88
N LEU A 495 21.26 -20.44 -13.87
CA LEU A 495 22.00 -19.36 -13.23
C LEU A 495 22.83 -18.63 -14.29
N THR A 496 22.68 -17.32 -14.41
CA THR A 496 23.43 -16.49 -15.36
C THR A 496 24.14 -15.37 -14.63
N ASN A 497 25.44 -15.20 -14.87
CA ASN A 497 26.28 -14.17 -14.25
C ASN A 497 26.23 -14.19 -12.70
N CYS A 498 26.04 -15.35 -12.10
CA CYS A 498 25.96 -15.47 -10.65
C CYS A 498 27.35 -15.70 -10.04
N SER A 499 27.51 -15.27 -8.79
CA SER A 499 28.75 -15.46 -8.03
C SER A 499 28.51 -16.23 -6.74
N PHE A 500 29.44 -17.10 -6.39
CA PHE A 500 29.45 -17.85 -5.14
C PHE A 500 30.73 -17.50 -4.36
N ASP A 501 30.57 -17.21 -3.08
CA ASP A 501 31.69 -16.94 -2.18
C ASP A 501 32.57 -18.19 -1.93
N SER A 502 33.78 -17.96 -1.45
CA SER A 502 34.64 -19.02 -0.97
C SER A 502 33.97 -19.83 0.15
N GLY A 503 33.96 -21.15 0.02
CA GLY A 503 33.32 -22.03 1.00
C GLY A 503 31.81 -22.19 0.86
N TYR A 504 31.18 -21.58 -0.14
CA TYR A 504 29.78 -21.83 -0.47
C TYR A 504 29.61 -23.22 -1.10
N PHE A 505 28.71 -24.04 -0.59
CA PHE A 505 28.46 -25.39 -1.11
C PHE A 505 27.40 -25.39 -2.21
N ILE A 506 27.78 -25.79 -3.42
CA ILE A 506 26.87 -26.00 -4.55
C ILE A 506 26.52 -27.49 -4.59
N ASP A 507 25.44 -27.87 -3.92
CA ASP A 507 25.02 -29.26 -3.68
C ASP A 507 23.96 -29.69 -4.68
N LEU A 508 24.33 -30.50 -5.66
CA LEU A 508 23.44 -31.03 -6.70
C LEU A 508 22.92 -32.45 -6.42
N GLY A 509 23.28 -33.05 -5.28
CA GLY A 509 22.89 -34.41 -4.93
C GLY A 509 21.39 -34.62 -4.65
N HIS A 510 20.61 -33.57 -4.67
CA HIS A 510 19.16 -33.58 -4.35
C HIS A 510 18.26 -33.27 -5.56
N LEU A 511 18.81 -33.12 -6.75
CA LEU A 511 18.02 -32.90 -7.96
C LEU A 511 17.05 -34.07 -8.19
N ALA A 512 15.80 -33.76 -8.50
CA ALA A 512 14.81 -34.76 -8.87
C ALA A 512 15.18 -35.40 -10.22
N ALA A 513 14.66 -36.59 -10.46
CA ALA A 513 14.95 -37.32 -11.69
C ALA A 513 14.48 -36.54 -12.93
N GLY A 514 15.40 -36.25 -13.85
CA GLY A 514 15.14 -35.48 -15.06
C GLY A 514 15.41 -33.99 -14.94
N GLU A 515 15.62 -33.48 -13.74
CA GLU A 515 15.92 -32.06 -13.49
C GLU A 515 17.40 -31.75 -13.75
N LYS A 516 17.69 -30.49 -14.12
CA LYS A 516 19.01 -30.06 -14.53
C LYS A 516 19.33 -28.64 -14.04
N VAL A 517 20.63 -28.43 -13.71
CA VAL A 517 21.15 -27.09 -13.40
C VAL A 517 22.07 -26.60 -14.50
N THR A 518 21.81 -25.40 -15.03
CA THR A 518 22.67 -24.76 -16.05
C THR A 518 23.31 -23.52 -15.43
N PHE A 519 24.64 -23.47 -15.49
CA PHE A 519 25.46 -22.33 -15.08
C PHE A 519 26.01 -21.63 -16.33
N VAL A 520 25.74 -20.33 -16.47
CA VAL A 520 26.22 -19.49 -17.58
C VAL A 520 27.01 -18.32 -17.00
N ASN A 521 28.28 -18.21 -17.36
CA ASN A 521 29.18 -17.16 -16.86
C ASN A 521 29.22 -17.02 -15.35
N CYS A 522 29.08 -18.11 -14.61
CA CYS A 522 29.10 -18.08 -13.14
C CYS A 522 30.52 -18.10 -12.59
N THR A 523 30.71 -17.54 -11.39
CA THR A 523 32.00 -17.50 -10.71
C THR A 523 31.94 -18.13 -9.32
N TYR A 524 33.08 -18.69 -8.88
CA TYR A 524 33.31 -19.19 -7.55
C TYR A 524 34.57 -18.55 -6.98
N ASN A 525 34.46 -17.84 -5.87
CA ASN A 525 35.55 -17.08 -5.27
C ASN A 525 36.28 -16.17 -6.28
N GLY A 526 35.53 -15.49 -7.15
CA GLY A 526 36.04 -14.57 -8.16
C GLY A 526 36.68 -15.22 -9.41
N ALA A 527 36.77 -16.54 -9.46
CA ALA A 527 37.25 -17.29 -10.65
C ALA A 527 36.06 -17.95 -11.37
N ALA A 528 36.24 -18.32 -12.64
CA ALA A 528 35.22 -19.07 -13.38
C ALA A 528 34.80 -20.34 -12.63
N LEU A 529 33.50 -20.59 -12.52
CA LEU A 529 32.95 -21.80 -11.91
C LEU A 529 33.40 -23.03 -12.74
N THR A 530 33.78 -24.08 -12.02
CA THR A 530 34.19 -25.34 -12.63
C THR A 530 33.49 -26.52 -11.95
N GLU A 531 33.57 -27.70 -12.57
CA GLU A 531 33.02 -28.94 -11.99
C GLU A 531 33.58 -29.24 -10.58
N ALA A 532 34.82 -28.87 -10.29
CA ALA A 532 35.44 -29.05 -8.98
C ALA A 532 34.79 -28.26 -7.84
N ASN A 533 33.96 -27.26 -8.16
CA ASN A 533 33.19 -26.46 -7.19
C ASN A 533 31.83 -27.07 -6.87
N LEU A 534 31.41 -28.11 -7.60
CA LEU A 534 30.12 -28.79 -7.38
C LEU A 534 30.28 -29.96 -6.41
N THR A 535 29.27 -30.12 -5.55
CA THR A 535 29.18 -31.24 -4.59
C THR A 535 28.09 -32.19 -5.04
N ASP A 536 28.34 -33.49 -4.97
CA ASP A 536 27.41 -34.58 -5.29
C ASP A 536 26.71 -34.46 -6.66
N ALA A 537 27.41 -33.88 -7.61
CA ALA A 537 26.93 -33.66 -8.98
C ALA A 537 27.03 -34.94 -9.83
N ALA A 538 25.89 -35.49 -10.25
CA ALA A 538 25.85 -36.61 -11.15
C ALA A 538 26.05 -36.17 -12.62
N ALA A 539 26.71 -37.00 -13.43
CA ALA A 539 26.92 -36.72 -14.84
C ALA A 539 25.55 -36.52 -15.55
N GLY A 540 25.43 -35.43 -16.33
CA GLY A 540 24.23 -35.09 -17.08
C GLY A 540 23.18 -34.30 -16.30
N THR A 541 23.35 -34.07 -14.98
CA THR A 541 22.47 -33.26 -14.16
C THR A 541 22.84 -31.77 -14.12
N TYR A 542 23.97 -31.41 -14.74
CA TYR A 542 24.42 -30.02 -14.81
C TYR A 542 25.07 -29.70 -16.18
N GLU A 543 25.17 -28.42 -16.45
CA GLU A 543 25.88 -27.84 -17.59
C GLU A 543 26.58 -26.54 -17.17
N ILE A 544 27.85 -26.36 -17.51
CA ILE A 544 28.63 -25.14 -17.29
C ILE A 544 28.99 -24.55 -18.65
N LYS A 545 28.62 -23.27 -18.90
CA LYS A 545 28.80 -22.54 -20.15
C LYS A 545 29.62 -21.28 -19.97
#